data_ec3fe4fa21e20874dd38d82c55dab47d
#
_entry.id   ec3fe4fa21e20874dd38d82c55dab47d
#
_cell.length_a   1.000
_cell.length_b   1.000
_cell.length_c   1.000
_cell.angle_alpha   90.00
_cell.angle_beta   90.00
_cell.angle_gamma   90.00
#
_symmetry.space_group_name_H-M   'P 1'
#
loop_
_entity.id
_entity.type
_entity.pdbx_description
1 polymer ?
#
loop_
_entity_poly.entity_id
_entity_poly.type
_entity_poly.pdbx_seq_one_letter_code
_entity_poly.pdbx_strand_id
1 'polypeptide(L)'
;QYYDRLLELIKPYDATLSLGDGFRQGSIADATDRAQIHELLLLGELTQRAWDQGIQVMIEGPGHVPLNQVEANIQLQKRICHGAPFYVLGPLVTDIAPGYDHITSAIGGAIAASAGADFLCYVTPSEHLCLPTVEDVHEGVMATRLAGHAADIVKGIPGAMERDIAISKARKNLDWEKQYELALDPDLARKRRGATADVADTHGACTMCGDFCAYKMMDNRKRSAVNS
;
A
#
# COMPACT_ATOMS: atom_id res chain seq x y z
N GLN A 1 -27.73 10.77 -15.94
CA GLN A 1 -29.13 10.88 -16.34
C GLN A 1 -30.07 10.08 -15.44
N TYR A 2 -29.65 8.89 -14.94
CA TYR A 2 -30.51 7.99 -14.15
C TYR A 2 -30.02 7.82 -12.70
N TYR A 3 -29.25 8.76 -12.18
CA TYR A 3 -28.60 8.64 -10.87
C TYR A 3 -29.62 8.52 -9.72
N ASP A 4 -30.68 9.34 -9.72
CA ASP A 4 -31.72 9.28 -8.67
C ASP A 4 -32.44 7.93 -8.65
N ARG A 5 -32.74 7.38 -9.84
CA ARG A 5 -33.32 6.05 -9.92
C ARG A 5 -32.38 4.96 -9.41
N LEU A 6 -31.06 5.10 -9.62
CA LEU A 6 -30.07 4.19 -9.04
C LEU A 6 -30.11 4.28 -7.51
N LEU A 7 -30.16 5.49 -6.94
CA LEU A 7 -30.25 5.69 -5.51
C LEU A 7 -31.51 5.02 -4.91
N GLU A 8 -32.66 5.18 -5.56
CA GLU A 8 -33.91 4.52 -5.15
C GLU A 8 -33.79 2.98 -5.14
N LEU A 9 -33.11 2.42 -6.16
CA LEU A 9 -32.95 0.97 -6.29
C LEU A 9 -32.03 0.37 -5.24
N ILE A 10 -30.93 1.05 -4.88
CA ILE A 10 -29.91 0.50 -3.98
C ILE A 10 -30.22 0.75 -2.51
N LYS A 11 -30.99 1.77 -2.19
CA LYS A 11 -31.32 2.15 -0.82
C LYS A 11 -31.89 1.02 0.04
N PRO A 12 -32.83 0.18 -0.44
CA PRO A 12 -33.38 -0.93 0.35
C PRO A 12 -32.36 -2.03 0.69
N TYR A 13 -31.21 -2.07 -0.01
CA TYR A 13 -30.19 -3.08 0.17
C TYR A 13 -29.03 -2.61 1.04
N ASP A 14 -29.08 -1.39 1.58
CA ASP A 14 -27.98 -0.78 2.35
C ASP A 14 -26.63 -0.86 1.60
N ALA A 15 -26.66 -0.71 0.28
CA ALA A 15 -25.48 -0.83 -0.56
C ALA A 15 -24.68 0.48 -0.58
N THR A 16 -23.37 0.36 -0.65
CA THR A 16 -22.43 1.48 -0.82
C THR A 16 -22.17 1.73 -2.31
N LEU A 17 -22.26 2.96 -2.75
CA LEU A 17 -21.82 3.36 -4.09
C LEU A 17 -20.29 3.55 -4.13
N SER A 18 -19.65 2.95 -5.11
CA SER A 18 -18.29 3.28 -5.52
C SER A 18 -18.38 4.19 -6.74
N LEU A 19 -18.16 5.49 -6.55
CA LEU A 19 -18.31 6.51 -7.59
C LEU A 19 -16.97 6.83 -8.24
N GLY A 20 -16.89 6.80 -9.52
CA GLY A 20 -15.70 7.15 -10.30
C GLY A 20 -15.51 6.10 -11.33
N ASP A 21 -14.44 6.07 -11.96
CA ASP A 21 -13.45 7.06 -12.39
C ASP A 21 -13.28 6.83 -13.90
N GLY A 22 -14.28 7.31 -14.65
CA GLY A 22 -14.34 7.17 -16.10
C GLY A 22 -13.16 7.83 -16.82
N PHE A 23 -12.54 8.81 -16.18
CA PHE A 23 -11.35 9.51 -16.65
C PHE A 23 -10.11 9.19 -15.79
N ARG A 24 -10.03 7.98 -15.24
CA ARG A 24 -8.84 7.51 -14.55
C ARG A 24 -7.62 7.52 -15.47
N GLN A 25 -6.50 8.08 -15.00
CA GLN A 25 -5.27 8.20 -15.78
C GLN A 25 -4.70 6.83 -16.13
N GLY A 26 -4.48 6.60 -17.43
CA GLY A 26 -3.77 5.44 -17.96
C GLY A 26 -2.27 5.67 -18.15
N SER A 27 -1.80 6.92 -17.98
CA SER A 27 -0.40 7.31 -18.01
C SER A 27 -0.16 8.54 -17.14
N ILE A 28 1.08 8.78 -16.71
CA ILE A 28 1.42 9.99 -15.95
C ILE A 28 1.24 11.28 -16.76
N ALA A 29 1.17 11.19 -18.10
CA ALA A 29 0.93 12.33 -18.97
C ALA A 29 -0.50 12.88 -18.84
N ASP A 30 -1.45 12.06 -18.39
CA ASP A 30 -2.86 12.44 -18.21
C ASP A 30 -3.14 12.90 -16.77
N ALA A 31 -2.14 12.84 -15.88
CA ALA A 31 -2.33 13.11 -14.48
C ALA A 31 -2.72 14.57 -14.21
N THR A 32 -3.74 14.73 -13.35
CA THR A 32 -4.20 16.06 -12.86
C THR A 32 -4.65 16.96 -14.02
N ASP A 33 -5.09 16.36 -15.12
CA ASP A 33 -5.60 17.10 -16.25
C ASP A 33 -7.00 17.67 -15.99
N ARG A 34 -7.48 18.47 -16.94
CA ARG A 34 -8.79 19.10 -16.85
C ARG A 34 -9.93 18.09 -16.75
N ALA A 35 -9.83 16.96 -17.43
CA ALA A 35 -10.88 15.93 -17.46
C ALA A 35 -10.99 15.24 -16.09
N GLN A 36 -9.87 14.85 -15.50
CA GLN A 36 -9.81 14.28 -14.15
C GLN A 36 -10.41 15.23 -13.10
N ILE A 37 -10.00 16.49 -13.11
CA ILE A 37 -10.49 17.47 -12.13
C ILE A 37 -11.98 17.76 -12.33
N HIS A 38 -12.46 17.82 -13.57
CA HIS A 38 -13.89 18.02 -13.85
C HIS A 38 -14.73 16.83 -13.37
N GLU A 39 -14.26 15.60 -13.60
CA GLU A 39 -14.92 14.41 -13.05
C GLU A 39 -14.98 14.47 -11.52
N LEU A 40 -13.89 14.81 -10.87
CA LEU A 40 -13.83 14.90 -9.41
C LEU A 40 -14.85 15.90 -8.83
N LEU A 41 -15.04 17.04 -9.49
CA LEU A 41 -16.09 18.00 -9.12
C LEU A 41 -17.49 17.38 -9.20
N LEU A 42 -17.77 16.68 -10.29
CA LEU A 42 -19.05 15.98 -10.47
C LEU A 42 -19.24 14.87 -9.42
N LEU A 43 -18.20 14.13 -9.09
CA LEU A 43 -18.26 13.07 -8.06
C LEU A 43 -18.57 13.66 -6.70
N GLY A 44 -18.05 14.85 -6.36
CA GLY A 44 -18.41 15.56 -5.14
C GLY A 44 -19.91 15.93 -5.08
N GLU A 45 -20.47 16.42 -6.19
CA GLU A 45 -21.92 16.72 -6.28
C GLU A 45 -22.77 15.44 -6.14
N LEU A 46 -22.39 14.36 -6.81
CA LEU A 46 -23.09 13.08 -6.72
C LEU A 46 -23.00 12.46 -5.32
N THR A 47 -21.89 12.63 -4.65
CA THR A 47 -21.69 12.19 -3.26
C THR A 47 -22.69 12.86 -2.33
N GLN A 48 -22.82 14.18 -2.41
CA GLN A 48 -23.78 14.91 -1.58
C GLN A 48 -25.22 14.46 -1.82
N ARG A 49 -25.60 14.25 -3.08
CA ARG A 49 -26.94 13.77 -3.44
C ARG A 49 -27.25 12.37 -2.88
N ALA A 50 -26.25 11.47 -2.85
CA ALA A 50 -26.41 10.14 -2.25
C ALA A 50 -26.55 10.24 -0.72
N TRP A 51 -25.73 11.05 -0.08
CA TRP A 51 -25.79 11.26 1.37
C TRP A 51 -27.09 11.89 1.83
N ASP A 52 -27.65 12.83 1.07
CA ASP A 52 -28.98 13.42 1.34
C ASP A 52 -30.10 12.36 1.36
N GLN A 53 -29.89 11.22 0.70
CA GLN A 53 -30.79 10.07 0.74
C GLN A 53 -30.38 8.97 1.73
N GLY A 54 -29.31 9.17 2.50
CA GLY A 54 -28.78 8.22 3.47
C GLY A 54 -28.02 7.04 2.85
N ILE A 55 -27.47 7.21 1.64
CA ILE A 55 -26.73 6.17 0.93
C ILE A 55 -25.24 6.40 1.09
N GLN A 56 -24.49 5.36 1.45
CA GLN A 56 -23.04 5.39 1.61
C GLN A 56 -22.35 5.51 0.27
N VAL A 57 -21.23 6.25 0.24
CA VAL A 57 -20.44 6.49 -0.96
C VAL A 57 -18.96 6.34 -0.65
N MET A 58 -18.19 5.76 -1.56
CA MET A 58 -16.75 5.97 -1.70
C MET A 58 -16.43 6.47 -3.10
N ILE A 59 -15.32 7.17 -3.25
CA ILE A 59 -14.85 7.75 -4.52
C ILE A 59 -13.69 6.91 -5.03
N GLU A 60 -13.65 6.65 -6.34
CA GLU A 60 -12.54 6.00 -7.01
C GLU A 60 -11.67 7.01 -7.76
N GLY A 61 -10.39 6.67 -7.94
CA GLY A 61 -9.34 7.45 -8.64
C GLY A 61 -8.09 7.55 -7.78
N PRO A 62 -7.07 8.31 -8.14
CA PRO A 62 -6.52 8.32 -9.47
C PRO A 62 -5.68 7.05 -9.76
N GLY A 63 -5.27 6.87 -11.04
CA GLY A 63 -4.37 5.81 -11.48
C GLY A 63 -2.91 6.26 -11.56
N HIS A 64 -2.42 6.56 -12.76
CA HIS A 64 -1.05 7.03 -12.96
C HIS A 64 -0.91 8.52 -12.57
N VAL A 65 -0.06 8.80 -11.58
CA VAL A 65 0.18 10.17 -11.08
C VAL A 65 1.64 10.33 -10.71
N PRO A 66 2.36 11.32 -11.24
CA PRO A 66 3.73 11.61 -10.83
C PRO A 66 3.83 11.78 -9.32
N LEU A 67 4.91 11.28 -8.72
CA LEU A 67 5.08 11.21 -7.26
C LEU A 67 4.78 12.53 -6.53
N ASN A 68 5.23 13.64 -7.10
CA ASN A 68 5.07 14.99 -6.54
C ASN A 68 3.62 15.52 -6.61
N GLN A 69 2.71 14.84 -7.30
CA GLN A 69 1.30 15.24 -7.41
C GLN A 69 0.37 14.35 -6.61
N VAL A 70 0.84 13.22 -6.07
CA VAL A 70 0.00 12.25 -5.35
C VAL A 70 -0.70 12.89 -4.16
N GLU A 71 0.03 13.51 -3.26
CA GLU A 71 -0.53 14.15 -2.07
C GLU A 71 -1.58 15.21 -2.42
N ALA A 72 -1.28 16.07 -3.41
CA ALA A 72 -2.20 17.13 -3.85
C ALA A 72 -3.51 16.55 -4.40
N ASN A 73 -3.47 15.46 -5.15
CA ASN A 73 -4.67 14.78 -5.65
C ASN A 73 -5.53 14.22 -4.50
N ILE A 74 -4.92 13.62 -3.50
CA ILE A 74 -5.65 13.09 -2.33
C ILE A 74 -6.31 14.23 -1.55
N GLN A 75 -5.56 15.29 -1.25
CA GLN A 75 -6.08 16.44 -0.51
C GLN A 75 -7.20 17.15 -1.27
N LEU A 76 -7.09 17.25 -2.60
CA LEU A 76 -8.10 17.86 -3.45
C LEU A 76 -9.42 17.05 -3.38
N GLN A 77 -9.34 15.72 -3.51
CA GLN A 77 -10.51 14.84 -3.38
C GLN A 77 -11.18 15.03 -2.02
N LYS A 78 -10.41 14.99 -0.93
CA LYS A 78 -10.97 15.14 0.42
C LYS A 78 -11.72 16.46 0.58
N ARG A 79 -11.25 17.52 -0.05
CA ARG A 79 -11.94 18.81 -0.03
C ARG A 79 -13.16 18.87 -0.91
N ILE A 80 -13.06 18.41 -2.17
CA ILE A 80 -14.14 18.47 -3.15
C ILE A 80 -15.26 17.50 -2.81
N CYS A 81 -14.92 16.30 -2.36
CA CYS A 81 -15.87 15.23 -2.04
C CYS A 81 -16.20 15.16 -0.55
N HIS A 82 -16.07 16.26 0.19
CA HIS A 82 -16.54 16.41 1.57
C HIS A 82 -15.96 15.37 2.56
N GLY A 83 -14.75 14.87 2.31
CA GLY A 83 -14.11 13.85 3.14
C GLY A 83 -14.58 12.42 2.85
N ALA A 84 -15.34 12.18 1.79
CA ALA A 84 -15.75 10.83 1.39
C ALA A 84 -14.55 9.88 1.31
N PRO A 85 -14.72 8.59 1.68
CA PRO A 85 -13.68 7.59 1.52
C PRO A 85 -13.14 7.56 0.09
N PHE A 86 -11.82 7.43 -0.04
CA PHE A 86 -11.13 7.49 -1.32
C PHE A 86 -10.38 6.19 -1.61
N TYR A 87 -10.74 5.54 -2.70
CA TYR A 87 -10.14 4.33 -3.22
C TYR A 87 -9.29 4.67 -4.44
N VAL A 88 -7.99 4.39 -4.38
CA VAL A 88 -7.03 4.76 -5.41
C VAL A 88 -6.39 3.55 -6.06
N LEU A 89 -6.10 3.61 -7.36
CA LEU A 89 -5.35 2.59 -8.08
C LEU A 89 -3.85 2.89 -8.00
N GLY A 90 -3.21 2.37 -6.97
CA GLY A 90 -1.82 2.72 -6.69
C GLY A 90 -1.70 3.92 -5.76
N PRO A 91 -1.36 5.13 -6.26
CA PRO A 91 -1.07 5.52 -7.67
C PRO A 91 0.25 4.99 -8.22
N LEU A 92 0.28 4.70 -9.52
CA LEU A 92 1.50 4.35 -10.23
C LEU A 92 2.28 5.63 -10.53
N VAL A 93 3.49 5.73 -10.00
CA VAL A 93 4.25 7.00 -10.00
C VAL A 93 5.19 7.20 -11.19
N THR A 94 5.28 6.20 -12.07
CA THR A 94 6.06 6.23 -13.31
C THR A 94 5.53 5.17 -14.27
N ASP A 95 5.69 5.38 -15.58
CA ASP A 95 5.22 4.47 -16.63
C ASP A 95 6.33 3.59 -17.22
N ILE A 96 7.58 3.74 -16.78
CA ILE A 96 8.72 3.03 -17.36
C ILE A 96 8.94 1.63 -16.79
N ALA A 97 8.03 1.13 -16.00
CA ALA A 97 8.21 -0.07 -15.19
C ALA A 97 7.28 -1.26 -15.53
N PRO A 98 6.98 -1.59 -16.81
CA PRO A 98 6.22 -2.79 -17.13
C PRO A 98 6.85 -4.03 -16.49
N GLY A 99 6.04 -4.85 -15.80
CA GLY A 99 6.52 -5.98 -14.99
C GLY A 99 6.86 -5.63 -13.55
N TYR A 100 6.90 -4.33 -13.21
CA TYR A 100 7.17 -3.82 -11.85
C TYR A 100 6.11 -2.83 -11.36
N ASP A 101 4.95 -2.80 -11.99
CA ASP A 101 3.89 -1.84 -11.68
C ASP A 101 3.37 -1.97 -10.24
N HIS A 102 3.42 -3.16 -9.64
CA HIS A 102 3.14 -3.38 -8.22
C HIS A 102 4.10 -2.60 -7.30
N ILE A 103 5.36 -2.40 -7.72
CA ILE A 103 6.34 -1.61 -6.96
C ILE A 103 6.02 -0.11 -7.10
N THR A 104 5.77 0.38 -8.33
CA THR A 104 5.43 1.79 -8.55
C THR A 104 4.15 2.17 -7.86
N SER A 105 3.17 1.27 -7.86
CA SER A 105 1.90 1.36 -7.12
C SER A 105 2.11 1.41 -5.60
N ALA A 106 2.99 0.57 -5.05
CA ALA A 106 3.27 0.58 -3.62
C ALA A 106 3.93 1.88 -3.16
N ILE A 107 4.82 2.46 -3.99
CA ILE A 107 5.45 3.76 -3.71
C ILE A 107 4.39 4.87 -3.64
N GLY A 108 3.56 5.00 -4.66
CA GLY A 108 2.50 6.00 -4.70
C GLY A 108 1.42 5.74 -3.66
N GLY A 109 1.07 4.46 -3.44
CA GLY A 109 0.09 4.04 -2.45
C GLY A 109 0.47 4.40 -1.02
N ALA A 110 1.74 4.25 -0.65
CA ALA A 110 2.22 4.66 0.67
C ALA A 110 2.05 6.17 0.90
N ILE A 111 2.35 6.98 -0.12
CA ILE A 111 2.17 8.43 -0.06
C ILE A 111 0.68 8.79 -0.05
N ALA A 112 -0.12 8.18 -0.92
CA ALA A 112 -1.55 8.44 -1.01
C ALA A 112 -2.26 8.10 0.32
N ALA A 113 -1.99 6.93 0.90
CA ALA A 113 -2.58 6.52 2.17
C ALA A 113 -2.12 7.42 3.33
N SER A 114 -0.85 7.82 3.35
CA SER A 114 -0.33 8.79 4.34
C SER A 114 -1.00 10.16 4.22
N ALA A 115 -1.36 10.57 3.00
CA ALA A 115 -2.04 11.84 2.71
C ALA A 115 -3.55 11.80 2.94
N GLY A 116 -4.14 10.60 3.14
CA GLY A 116 -5.56 10.47 3.48
C GLY A 116 -6.39 9.56 2.59
N ALA A 117 -5.82 8.82 1.64
CA ALA A 117 -6.54 7.76 0.95
C ALA A 117 -6.95 6.66 1.95
N ASP A 118 -8.14 6.10 1.76
CA ASP A 118 -8.73 5.12 2.69
C ASP A 118 -8.56 3.69 2.19
N PHE A 119 -8.56 3.50 0.88
CA PHE A 119 -8.41 2.21 0.22
C PHE A 119 -7.35 2.25 -0.87
N LEU A 120 -6.52 1.23 -0.90
CA LEU A 120 -5.52 1.03 -1.96
C LEU A 120 -5.91 -0.18 -2.80
N CYS A 121 -6.11 0.00 -4.10
CA CYS A 121 -6.19 -1.10 -5.05
C CYS A 121 -4.80 -1.70 -5.24
N TYR A 122 -4.70 -3.02 -5.18
CA TYR A 122 -3.44 -3.67 -5.56
C TYR A 122 -3.26 -3.61 -7.09
N VAL A 123 -2.00 -3.59 -7.49
CA VAL A 123 -1.56 -3.70 -8.89
C VAL A 123 -0.61 -4.89 -8.96
N THR A 124 -0.72 -5.68 -10.02
CA THR A 124 0.12 -6.87 -10.20
C THR A 124 1.35 -6.58 -11.05
N PRO A 125 2.38 -7.46 -11.02
CA PRO A 125 3.50 -7.39 -11.98
C PRO A 125 3.04 -7.50 -13.44
N SER A 126 1.87 -8.12 -13.67
CA SER A 126 1.30 -8.32 -15.02
C SER A 126 0.49 -7.14 -15.54
N GLU A 127 0.34 -6.06 -14.76
CA GLU A 127 -0.42 -4.86 -15.16
C GLU A 127 0.10 -4.31 -16.50
N HIS A 128 -0.78 -3.91 -17.38
CA HIS A 128 -0.52 -3.46 -18.76
C HIS A 128 0.12 -4.51 -19.70
N LEU A 129 0.38 -5.75 -19.24
CA LEU A 129 1.05 -6.79 -20.03
C LEU A 129 0.14 -7.97 -20.37
N CYS A 130 -0.55 -8.55 -19.40
CA CYS A 130 -1.40 -9.72 -19.57
C CYS A 130 -2.33 -9.94 -18.37
N LEU A 131 -3.18 -10.98 -18.44
CA LEU A 131 -3.96 -11.41 -17.28
C LEU A 131 -3.01 -11.97 -16.20
N PRO A 132 -3.18 -11.55 -14.93
CA PRO A 132 -2.31 -12.00 -13.86
C PRO A 132 -2.53 -13.48 -13.50
N THR A 133 -1.47 -14.13 -13.08
CA THR A 133 -1.53 -15.43 -12.40
C THR A 133 -1.92 -15.25 -10.91
N VAL A 134 -2.15 -16.34 -10.21
CA VAL A 134 -2.38 -16.30 -8.76
C VAL A 134 -1.17 -15.74 -8.00
N GLU A 135 0.02 -16.09 -8.46
CA GLU A 135 1.29 -15.60 -7.92
C GLU A 135 1.45 -14.11 -8.12
N ASP A 136 1.11 -13.59 -9.31
CA ASP A 136 1.12 -12.14 -9.59
C ASP A 136 0.16 -11.38 -8.67
N VAL A 137 -1.04 -11.93 -8.45
CA VAL A 137 -2.02 -11.35 -7.53
C VAL A 137 -1.48 -11.34 -6.09
N HIS A 138 -0.87 -12.44 -5.64
CA HIS A 138 -0.25 -12.50 -4.33
C HIS A 138 0.84 -11.43 -4.17
N GLU A 139 1.72 -11.30 -5.16
CA GLU A 139 2.81 -10.31 -5.14
C GLU A 139 2.27 -8.87 -5.09
N GLY A 140 1.28 -8.55 -5.92
CA GLY A 140 0.61 -7.25 -5.93
C GLY A 140 -0.08 -6.91 -4.60
N VAL A 141 -0.80 -7.87 -4.03
CA VAL A 141 -1.45 -7.71 -2.71
C VAL A 141 -0.42 -7.48 -1.62
N MET A 142 0.71 -8.22 -1.64
CA MET A 142 1.77 -8.03 -0.65
C MET A 142 2.44 -6.67 -0.77
N ALA A 143 2.72 -6.20 -1.98
CA ALA A 143 3.27 -4.86 -2.22
C ALA A 143 2.34 -3.77 -1.68
N THR A 144 1.04 -3.88 -1.95
CA THR A 144 0.03 -2.92 -1.48
C THR A 144 -0.15 -2.96 0.04
N ARG A 145 -0.11 -4.15 0.67
CA ARG A 145 -0.14 -4.28 2.14
C ARG A 145 1.06 -3.64 2.81
N LEU A 146 2.25 -3.72 2.19
CA LEU A 146 3.44 -3.02 2.67
C LEU A 146 3.27 -1.50 2.61
N ALA A 147 2.70 -0.98 1.51
CA ALA A 147 2.39 0.43 1.35
C ALA A 147 1.40 0.92 2.41
N GLY A 148 0.31 0.19 2.63
CA GLY A 148 -0.69 0.49 3.67
C GLY A 148 -0.10 0.47 5.07
N HIS A 149 0.70 -0.54 5.40
CA HIS A 149 1.37 -0.62 6.70
C HIS A 149 2.34 0.55 6.95
N ALA A 150 3.11 0.95 5.94
CA ALA A 150 3.98 2.12 6.04
C ALA A 150 3.19 3.40 6.31
N ALA A 151 2.04 3.57 5.66
CA ALA A 151 1.14 4.70 5.90
C ALA A 151 0.49 4.64 7.30
N ASP A 152 0.14 3.47 7.80
CA ASP A 152 -0.43 3.28 9.14
C ASP A 152 0.55 3.74 10.23
N ILE A 153 1.85 3.49 10.05
CA ILE A 153 2.90 4.01 10.94
C ILE A 153 2.89 5.55 10.92
N VAL A 154 2.85 6.15 9.73
CA VAL A 154 2.82 7.63 9.57
C VAL A 154 1.57 8.23 10.23
N LYS A 155 0.41 7.59 10.06
CA LYS A 155 -0.88 8.00 10.63
C LYS A 155 -0.99 7.73 12.14
N GLY A 156 -0.04 7.01 12.72
CA GLY A 156 -0.04 6.65 14.15
C GLY A 156 -1.17 5.67 14.51
N ILE A 157 -1.54 4.78 13.59
CA ILE A 157 -2.56 3.75 13.84
C ILE A 157 -2.07 2.82 14.96
N PRO A 158 -2.88 2.60 16.02
CA PRO A 158 -2.50 1.73 17.12
C PRO A 158 -2.12 0.31 16.64
N GLY A 159 -0.98 -0.20 17.11
CA GLY A 159 -0.46 -1.52 16.76
C GLY A 159 0.47 -1.55 15.54
N ALA A 160 0.48 -0.53 14.69
CA ALA A 160 1.35 -0.50 13.50
C ALA A 160 2.84 -0.49 13.90
N MET A 161 3.26 0.51 14.67
CA MET A 161 4.65 0.65 15.13
C MET A 161 5.07 -0.47 16.08
N GLU A 162 4.16 -0.97 16.92
CA GLU A 162 4.42 -2.06 17.87
C GLU A 162 4.86 -3.35 17.18
N ARG A 163 4.28 -3.65 16.00
CA ARG A 163 4.71 -4.79 15.19
C ARG A 163 6.14 -4.64 14.69
N ASP A 164 6.51 -3.45 14.21
CA ASP A 164 7.87 -3.15 13.76
C ASP A 164 8.88 -3.18 14.90
N ILE A 165 8.52 -2.68 16.08
CA ILE A 165 9.34 -2.78 17.29
C ILE A 165 9.55 -4.25 17.67
N ALA A 166 8.51 -5.08 17.59
CA ALA A 166 8.59 -6.50 17.94
C ALA A 166 9.54 -7.25 17.00
N ILE A 167 9.39 -7.06 15.67
CA ILE A 167 10.28 -7.71 14.69
C ILE A 167 11.73 -7.18 14.79
N SER A 168 11.90 -5.91 15.14
CA SER A 168 13.22 -5.32 15.38
C SER A 168 13.93 -5.95 16.57
N LYS A 169 13.20 -6.24 17.67
CA LYS A 169 13.72 -6.98 18.82
C LYS A 169 14.12 -8.42 18.45
N ALA A 170 13.26 -9.12 17.71
CA ALA A 170 13.54 -10.47 17.21
C ALA A 170 14.80 -10.47 16.30
N ARG A 171 14.92 -9.48 15.42
CA ARG A 171 16.09 -9.30 14.53
C ARG A 171 17.37 -9.06 15.32
N LYS A 172 17.33 -8.21 16.34
CA LYS A 172 18.48 -7.94 17.22
C LYS A 172 18.98 -9.20 17.94
N ASN A 173 18.05 -10.07 18.33
CA ASN A 173 18.37 -11.32 19.01
C ASN A 173 18.68 -12.48 18.07
N LEU A 174 18.66 -12.27 16.76
CA LEU A 174 18.77 -13.29 15.70
C LEU A 174 17.73 -14.41 15.86
N ASP A 175 16.59 -14.11 16.45
CA ASP A 175 15.44 -15.01 16.59
C ASP A 175 14.66 -15.08 15.28
N TRP A 176 15.02 -16.05 14.44
CA TRP A 176 14.45 -16.20 13.11
C TRP A 176 13.00 -16.65 13.13
N GLU A 177 12.63 -17.55 14.05
CA GLU A 177 11.25 -18.02 14.14
C GLU A 177 10.32 -16.87 14.49
N LYS A 178 10.73 -16.04 15.46
CA LYS A 178 9.94 -14.85 15.82
C LYS A 178 9.88 -13.81 14.71
N GLN A 179 10.96 -13.66 13.92
CA GLN A 179 10.93 -12.79 12.74
C GLN A 179 9.93 -13.30 11.68
N TYR A 180 9.85 -14.62 11.47
CA TYR A 180 8.87 -15.20 10.53
C TYR A 180 7.44 -15.01 11.03
N GLU A 181 7.16 -15.28 12.30
CA GLU A 181 5.81 -15.08 12.89
C GLU A 181 5.32 -13.63 12.71
N LEU A 182 6.22 -12.66 12.81
CA LEU A 182 5.91 -11.24 12.71
C LEU A 182 5.96 -10.71 11.27
N ALA A 183 6.56 -11.45 10.34
CA ALA A 183 6.68 -11.03 8.95
C ALA A 183 5.30 -10.92 8.27
N LEU A 184 5.18 -10.04 7.30
CA LEU A 184 3.96 -9.90 6.50
C LEU A 184 3.76 -11.14 5.61
N ASP A 185 4.86 -11.69 5.08
CA ASP A 185 4.92 -12.93 4.29
C ASP A 185 5.95 -13.87 4.91
N PRO A 186 5.54 -14.71 5.88
CA PRO A 186 6.43 -15.64 6.58
C PRO A 186 6.97 -16.73 5.66
N ASP A 187 6.17 -17.18 4.70
CA ASP A 187 6.55 -18.28 3.81
C ASP A 187 7.64 -17.84 2.83
N LEU A 188 7.51 -16.65 2.24
CA LEU A 188 8.55 -16.08 1.40
C LEU A 188 9.84 -15.85 2.20
N ALA A 189 9.74 -15.34 3.43
CA ALA A 189 10.89 -15.10 4.29
C ALA A 189 11.64 -16.40 4.62
N ARG A 190 10.92 -17.47 4.99
CA ARG A 190 11.50 -18.81 5.21
C ARG A 190 12.15 -19.38 3.95
N LYS A 191 11.46 -19.31 2.81
CA LYS A 191 11.96 -19.78 1.51
C LYS A 191 13.27 -19.06 1.13
N ARG A 192 13.32 -17.74 1.26
CA ARG A 192 14.50 -16.93 0.92
C ARG A 192 15.71 -17.27 1.80
N ARG A 193 15.48 -17.42 3.12
CA ARG A 193 16.56 -17.81 4.02
C ARG A 193 17.01 -19.26 3.79
N GLY A 194 16.07 -20.21 3.62
CA GLY A 194 16.37 -21.62 3.36
C GLY A 194 17.18 -21.85 2.08
N ALA A 195 16.98 -21.05 1.06
CA ALA A 195 17.73 -21.15 -0.21
C ALA A 195 19.26 -20.94 -0.07
N THR A 196 19.74 -20.42 1.06
CA THR A 196 21.17 -20.18 1.32
C THR A 196 21.67 -20.86 2.60
N ALA A 197 20.85 -21.71 3.23
CA ALA A 197 21.18 -22.35 4.51
C ALA A 197 22.42 -23.26 4.43
N ASP A 198 22.69 -23.85 3.26
CA ASP A 198 23.81 -24.77 3.05
C ASP A 198 25.15 -24.07 2.77
N VAL A 199 25.17 -22.73 2.70
CA VAL A 199 26.33 -22.00 2.17
C VAL A 199 27.34 -21.58 3.25
N ALA A 200 26.95 -21.43 4.51
CA ALA A 200 27.89 -21.15 5.60
C ALA A 200 27.25 -21.33 6.99
N ASP A 201 28.00 -21.88 7.93
CA ASP A 201 27.73 -21.73 9.36
C ASP A 201 27.97 -20.26 9.77
N THR A 202 26.90 -19.47 9.77
CA THR A 202 26.95 -18.05 10.13
C THR A 202 26.76 -17.82 11.63
N HIS A 203 26.85 -18.87 12.46
CA HIS A 203 26.58 -18.80 13.91
C HIS A 203 25.29 -18.03 14.25
N GLY A 204 24.24 -18.31 13.48
CA GLY A 204 22.91 -17.69 13.64
C GLY A 204 22.68 -16.37 12.89
N ALA A 205 23.70 -15.71 12.35
CA ALA A 205 23.53 -14.53 11.50
C ALA A 205 23.01 -14.92 10.10
N CYS A 206 22.63 -13.94 9.27
CA CYS A 206 22.32 -14.19 7.87
C CYS A 206 23.62 -14.27 7.05
N THR A 207 23.57 -14.95 5.90
CA THR A 207 24.70 -15.11 5.00
C THR A 207 25.19 -13.79 4.38
N MET A 208 24.36 -12.73 4.36
CA MET A 208 24.72 -11.42 3.83
C MET A 208 25.88 -10.78 4.60
N CYS A 209 25.80 -10.76 5.94
CA CYS A 209 26.80 -10.13 6.80
C CYS A 209 27.74 -11.14 7.45
N GLY A 210 27.30 -12.39 7.66
CA GLY A 210 28.09 -13.45 8.29
C GLY A 210 28.68 -12.99 9.63
N ASP A 211 30.00 -13.09 9.77
CA ASP A 211 30.71 -12.69 10.97
C ASP A 211 30.76 -11.18 11.21
N PHE A 212 30.52 -10.38 10.19
CA PHE A 212 30.46 -8.91 10.27
C PHE A 212 29.05 -8.39 10.61
N CYS A 213 28.12 -9.25 11.05
CA CYS A 213 26.79 -8.84 11.46
C CYS A 213 26.87 -7.82 12.60
N ALA A 214 26.33 -6.62 12.41
CA ALA A 214 26.37 -5.54 13.38
C ALA A 214 25.77 -5.95 14.75
N TYR A 215 24.67 -6.69 14.73
CA TYR A 215 24.04 -7.18 15.98
C TYR A 215 24.97 -8.15 16.72
N LYS A 216 25.60 -9.10 16.02
CA LYS A 216 26.57 -10.04 16.59
C LYS A 216 27.79 -9.34 17.16
N MET A 217 28.34 -8.37 16.43
CA MET A 217 29.51 -7.59 16.88
C MET A 217 29.20 -6.73 18.12
N MET A 218 28.00 -6.13 18.19
CA MET A 218 27.60 -5.35 19.35
C MET A 218 27.38 -6.20 20.60
N ASP A 219 26.86 -7.41 20.47
CA ASP A 219 26.68 -8.34 21.58
C ASP A 219 28.03 -8.84 22.13
N ASN A 220 28.98 -9.16 21.26
CA ASN A 220 30.32 -9.55 21.64
C ASN A 220 31.09 -8.43 22.40
N ARG A 221 30.91 -7.17 21.99
CA ARG A 221 31.51 -6.01 22.73
C ARG A 221 30.94 -5.85 24.13
N LYS A 222 29.62 -6.06 24.31
CA LYS A 222 28.99 -6.00 25.64
C LYS A 222 29.51 -7.11 26.54
N ARG A 223 29.66 -8.33 26.03
CA ARG A 223 30.20 -9.47 26.80
C ARG A 223 31.65 -9.26 27.21
N SER A 224 32.51 -8.67 26.37
CA SER A 224 33.89 -8.36 26.72
C SER A 224 34.01 -7.22 27.75
N ALA A 225 33.12 -6.22 27.71
CA ALA A 225 33.11 -5.13 28.65
C ALA A 225 32.57 -5.49 30.05
N VAL A 226 31.81 -6.60 30.18
CA VAL A 226 31.31 -7.11 31.48
C VAL A 226 32.35 -8.03 32.17
N ASN A 227 33.32 -8.57 31.42
CA ASN A 227 34.36 -9.48 31.90
C ASN A 227 35.73 -8.79 32.07
N SER A 228 35.79 -7.49 31.91
CA SER A 228 36.92 -6.61 32.22
C SER A 228 36.62 -5.70 33.41
#